data_6512df55822f2b2df6b4e707e99e9fd3
#
_entry.id   6512df55822f2b2df6b4e707e99e9fd3
#
_cell.length_a   1.000
_cell.length_b   1.000
_cell.length_c   1.000
_cell.angle_alpha   90.00
_cell.angle_beta   90.00
_cell.angle_gamma   90.00
#
_symmetry.space_group_name_H-M   'P 1'
#
loop_
_entity.id
_entity.type
_entity.pdbx_description
1 polymer ?
#
loop_
_entity_poly.entity_id
_entity_poly.type
_entity_poly.pdbx_seq_one_letter_code
_entity_poly.pdbx_strand_id
1 'polypeptide(L)'
;TNEEIDNLSQQPFVSSVGKFTNTAYKVDANMSVNGTPVLNNGEISFESIPDKFVDTKMSNWKYTPGDKVVPIILPRIYLTMYNFGFAQSHSLPKISDGLVGMIDFSIFIHGHKKEGQFKGKVIGFSNRLSSILVPQAFMDWSNETYAPGDDHAPTRLIMALSNPGDQQFTKYLDRK
;
A
#
# COMPACT_ATOMS: atom_id res chain seq x y z
N THR A 1 -13.60 15.71 -7.28
CA THR A 1 -14.35 16.29 -6.14
C THR A 1 -15.14 15.22 -5.40
N ASN A 2 -15.62 15.49 -4.18
CA ASN A 2 -16.48 14.54 -3.45
C ASN A 2 -17.80 14.30 -4.22
N GLU A 3 -18.36 15.32 -4.86
CA GLU A 3 -19.55 15.24 -5.69
C GLU A 3 -19.36 14.27 -6.88
N GLU A 4 -18.20 14.28 -7.52
CA GLU A 4 -17.89 13.34 -8.61
C GLU A 4 -17.76 11.89 -8.10
N ILE A 5 -17.24 11.71 -6.90
CA ILE A 5 -17.14 10.38 -6.26
C ILE A 5 -18.54 9.86 -5.91
N ASP A 6 -19.41 10.72 -5.38
CA ASP A 6 -20.80 10.38 -5.06
C ASP A 6 -21.56 10.05 -6.34
N ASN A 7 -21.41 10.82 -7.38
CA ASN A 7 -22.00 10.53 -8.70
C ASN A 7 -21.53 9.19 -9.27
N LEU A 8 -20.22 8.91 -9.16
CA LEU A 8 -19.64 7.64 -9.61
C LEU A 8 -20.18 6.46 -8.81
N SER A 9 -20.33 6.61 -7.49
CA SER A 9 -20.83 5.55 -6.61
C SER A 9 -22.29 5.18 -6.87
N GLN A 10 -23.07 6.09 -7.47
CA GLN A 10 -24.48 5.88 -7.82
C GLN A 10 -24.67 5.23 -9.20
N GLN A 11 -23.61 5.01 -9.96
CA GLN A 11 -23.74 4.38 -11.27
C GLN A 11 -24.11 2.89 -11.13
N PRO A 12 -25.04 2.37 -11.97
CA PRO A 12 -25.55 1.00 -11.83
C PRO A 12 -24.51 -0.08 -12.07
N PHE A 13 -23.41 0.25 -12.77
CA PHE A 13 -22.29 -0.66 -13.00
C PHE A 13 -21.26 -0.63 -11.87
N VAL A 14 -21.37 0.25 -10.86
CA VAL A 14 -20.44 0.37 -9.74
C VAL A 14 -21.03 -0.31 -8.51
N SER A 15 -20.36 -1.33 -8.00
CA SER A 15 -20.75 -2.01 -6.77
C SER A 15 -20.15 -1.36 -5.52
N SER A 16 -18.97 -0.77 -5.64
CA SER A 16 -18.36 -0.01 -4.54
C SER A 16 -17.23 0.88 -5.04
N VAL A 17 -16.99 1.98 -4.32
CA VAL A 17 -15.88 2.91 -4.55
C VAL A 17 -15.06 3.03 -3.27
N GLY A 18 -13.76 3.16 -3.42
CA GLY A 18 -12.81 3.48 -2.35
C GLY A 18 -11.84 4.56 -2.78
N LYS A 19 -11.24 5.21 -1.81
CA LYS A 19 -10.23 6.25 -2.02
C LYS A 19 -8.87 5.71 -1.65
N PHE A 20 -7.83 6.03 -2.45
CA PHE A 20 -6.46 5.89 -2.03
C PHE A 20 -6.07 7.07 -1.15
N THR A 21 -5.48 6.79 -0.02
CA THR A 21 -4.85 7.78 0.86
C THR A 21 -3.34 7.56 0.82
N ASN A 22 -2.58 8.63 0.64
CA ASN A 22 -1.12 8.59 0.52
C ASN A 22 -0.47 9.21 1.77
N THR A 23 0.82 8.88 2.00
CA THR A 23 1.64 9.61 2.96
C THR A 23 1.88 11.03 2.51
N ALA A 24 1.70 12.00 3.42
CA ALA A 24 1.98 13.42 3.19
C ALA A 24 3.39 13.82 3.64
N TYR A 25 4.21 12.87 4.03
CA TYR A 25 5.59 13.03 4.51
C TYR A 25 6.51 12.11 3.71
N LYS A 26 7.82 12.35 3.79
CA LYS A 26 8.83 11.47 3.17
C LYS A 26 9.06 10.22 3.98
N VAL A 27 9.25 9.12 3.29
CA VAL A 27 9.56 7.82 3.89
C VAL A 27 10.76 7.21 3.19
N ASP A 28 11.78 6.85 3.97
CA ASP A 28 12.87 5.99 3.53
C ASP A 28 12.73 4.61 4.15
N ALA A 29 13.22 3.60 3.45
CA ALA A 29 13.19 2.23 3.94
C ALA A 29 14.50 1.50 3.69
N ASN A 30 14.80 0.59 4.62
CA ASN A 30 15.75 -0.48 4.43
C ASN A 30 15.00 -1.80 4.37
N MET A 31 15.35 -2.65 3.43
CA MET A 31 14.81 -3.99 3.33
C MET A 31 15.93 -5.00 3.16
N SER A 32 15.87 -6.07 3.90
CA SER A 32 16.75 -7.22 3.75
C SER A 32 15.96 -8.51 3.68
N VAL A 33 16.52 -9.49 3.00
CA VAL A 33 15.98 -10.83 2.92
C VAL A 33 17.00 -11.79 3.48
N ASN A 34 16.62 -12.50 4.52
CA ASN A 34 17.52 -13.42 5.24
C ASN A 34 18.88 -12.76 5.59
N GLY A 35 18.84 -11.50 6.04
CA GLY A 35 20.00 -10.71 6.42
C GLY A 35 20.78 -10.06 5.25
N THR A 36 20.43 -10.35 4.00
CA THR A 36 21.07 -9.72 2.83
C THR A 36 20.30 -8.47 2.43
N PRO A 37 20.92 -7.27 2.41
CA PRO A 37 20.27 -6.04 1.99
C PRO A 37 19.83 -6.10 0.53
N VAL A 38 18.56 -5.74 0.28
CA VAL A 38 17.96 -5.63 -1.07
C VAL A 38 17.49 -4.21 -1.38
N LEU A 39 17.25 -3.40 -0.35
CA LEU A 39 16.98 -1.96 -0.44
C LEU A 39 17.73 -1.25 0.69
N ASN A 40 18.42 -0.18 0.39
CA ASN A 40 19.17 0.58 1.38
C ASN A 40 18.87 2.08 1.21
N ASN A 41 18.30 2.70 2.24
CA ASN A 41 17.83 4.09 2.24
C ASN A 41 17.05 4.46 0.97
N GLY A 42 16.19 3.54 0.52
CA GLY A 42 15.35 3.78 -0.64
C GLY A 42 14.14 4.64 -0.27
N GLU A 43 13.90 5.72 -1.00
CA GLU A 43 12.66 6.48 -0.88
C GLU A 43 11.49 5.62 -1.34
N ILE A 44 10.48 5.52 -0.50
CA ILE A 44 9.24 4.79 -0.76
C ILE A 44 8.03 5.66 -0.45
N SER A 45 6.86 5.23 -0.92
CA SER A 45 5.59 5.80 -0.50
C SER A 45 4.65 4.70 -0.05
N PHE A 46 3.85 4.99 0.96
CA PHE A 46 2.75 4.13 1.37
C PHE A 46 1.43 4.65 0.84
N GLU A 47 0.55 3.71 0.58
CA GLU A 47 -0.86 3.99 0.33
C GLU A 47 -1.73 3.15 1.26
N SER A 48 -2.94 3.62 1.51
CA SER A 48 -3.99 2.84 2.13
C SER A 48 -5.26 2.90 1.29
N ILE A 49 -6.05 1.85 1.39
CA ILE A 49 -7.35 1.69 0.75
C ILE A 49 -8.31 1.06 1.75
N PRO A 50 -9.63 1.21 1.57
CA PRO A 50 -10.58 0.48 2.39
C PRO A 50 -10.35 -1.04 2.32
N ASP A 51 -10.43 -1.71 3.46
CA ASP A 51 -10.10 -3.13 3.64
C ASP A 51 -10.80 -4.06 2.65
N LYS A 52 -12.03 -3.72 2.23
CA LYS A 52 -12.81 -4.50 1.25
C LYS A 52 -12.14 -4.64 -0.13
N PHE A 53 -11.17 -3.79 -0.45
CA PHE A 53 -10.43 -3.85 -1.70
C PHE A 53 -9.08 -4.55 -1.59
N VAL A 54 -8.65 -4.90 -0.39
CA VAL A 54 -7.40 -5.61 -0.16
C VAL A 54 -7.56 -7.07 -0.57
N ASP A 55 -6.70 -7.55 -1.46
CA ASP A 55 -6.75 -8.89 -2.05
C ASP A 55 -5.85 -9.92 -1.34
N THR A 56 -5.42 -9.63 -0.12
CA THR A 56 -4.56 -10.48 0.70
C THR A 56 -5.27 -10.84 2.01
N LYS A 57 -4.85 -11.95 2.63
CA LYS A 57 -5.38 -12.35 3.94
C LYS A 57 -5.20 -11.24 4.97
N MET A 58 -6.29 -10.86 5.61
CA MET A 58 -6.36 -9.74 6.57
C MET A 58 -5.94 -10.13 8.00
N SER A 59 -5.44 -11.34 8.21
CA SER A 59 -4.90 -11.74 9.52
C SER A 59 -3.72 -10.83 9.88
N ASN A 60 -3.78 -10.23 11.06
CA ASN A 60 -2.80 -9.25 11.55
C ASN A 60 -2.75 -7.90 10.76
N TRP A 61 -3.77 -7.58 9.98
CA TRP A 61 -3.92 -6.28 9.31
C TRP A 61 -4.54 -5.26 10.27
N LYS A 62 -3.85 -5.01 11.41
CA LYS A 62 -4.29 -4.04 12.41
C LYS A 62 -3.11 -3.21 12.86
N TYR A 63 -3.36 -1.93 13.08
CA TYR A 63 -2.42 -1.00 13.68
C TYR A 63 -3.12 -0.20 14.77
N THR A 64 -2.45 -0.05 15.90
CA THR A 64 -2.89 0.82 16.99
C THR A 64 -1.90 1.98 17.10
N PRO A 65 -2.36 3.23 17.20
CA PRO A 65 -1.49 4.38 17.41
C PRO A 65 -0.51 4.16 18.57
N GLY A 66 0.79 4.31 18.28
CA GLY A 66 1.87 4.03 19.23
C GLY A 66 2.60 2.71 19.03
N ASP A 67 2.03 1.78 18.28
CA ASP A 67 2.72 0.55 17.90
C ASP A 67 3.98 0.87 17.08
N LYS A 68 5.06 0.11 17.34
CA LYS A 68 6.33 0.25 16.60
C LYS A 68 6.44 -0.68 15.40
N VAL A 69 5.47 -1.56 15.22
CA VAL A 69 5.40 -2.51 14.12
C VAL A 69 4.20 -2.16 13.25
N VAL A 70 4.45 -1.96 11.95
CA VAL A 70 3.44 -1.63 10.95
C VAL A 70 3.26 -2.82 10.02
N PRO A 71 2.04 -3.39 9.90
CA PRO A 71 1.78 -4.41 8.89
C PRO A 71 1.90 -3.82 7.49
N ILE A 72 2.50 -4.57 6.58
CA ILE A 72 2.76 -4.15 5.20
C ILE A 72 2.30 -5.23 4.24
N ILE A 73 1.64 -4.81 3.16
CA ILE A 73 1.40 -5.62 1.97
C ILE A 73 2.22 -5.04 0.84
N LEU A 74 3.06 -5.88 0.23
CA LEU A 74 3.90 -5.49 -0.90
C LEU A 74 3.23 -5.83 -2.24
N PRO A 75 3.50 -5.07 -3.31
CA PRO A 75 3.14 -5.49 -4.66
C PRO A 75 3.80 -6.82 -5.03
N ARG A 76 3.05 -7.73 -5.66
CA ARG A 76 3.56 -9.03 -6.14
C ARG A 76 4.76 -8.88 -7.08
N ILE A 77 4.82 -7.80 -7.83
CA ILE A 77 5.93 -7.52 -8.73
C ILE A 77 7.28 -7.46 -7.98
N TYR A 78 7.31 -6.98 -6.73
CA TYR A 78 8.55 -6.93 -5.94
C TYR A 78 9.06 -8.33 -5.62
N LEU A 79 8.16 -9.26 -5.32
CA LEU A 79 8.52 -10.67 -5.14
C LEU A 79 9.09 -11.28 -6.42
N THR A 80 8.48 -10.97 -7.56
CA THR A 80 8.95 -11.42 -8.88
C THR A 80 10.33 -10.87 -9.20
N MET A 81 10.55 -9.57 -9.01
CA MET A 81 11.85 -8.92 -9.23
C MET A 81 12.94 -9.50 -8.31
N TYR A 82 12.60 -9.72 -7.05
CA TYR A 82 13.52 -10.37 -6.12
C TYR A 82 13.86 -11.79 -6.58
N ASN A 83 12.87 -12.63 -6.84
CA ASN A 83 13.07 -14.06 -7.12
C ASN A 83 13.80 -14.33 -8.44
N PHE A 84 13.54 -13.55 -9.48
CA PHE A 84 14.06 -13.79 -10.83
C PHE A 84 15.20 -12.84 -11.23
N GLY A 85 15.39 -11.75 -10.51
CA GLY A 85 16.50 -10.81 -10.71
C GLY A 85 17.54 -10.97 -9.61
N PHE A 86 17.22 -10.48 -8.42
CA PHE A 86 18.19 -10.32 -7.35
C PHE A 86 18.64 -11.66 -6.73
N ALA A 87 17.71 -12.56 -6.38
CA ALA A 87 18.05 -13.80 -5.68
C ALA A 87 18.95 -14.71 -6.50
N GLN A 88 18.73 -14.79 -7.81
CA GLN A 88 19.56 -15.62 -8.71
C GLN A 88 20.99 -15.09 -8.80
N SER A 89 21.18 -13.79 -8.94
CA SER A 89 22.50 -13.17 -9.05
C SER A 89 23.31 -13.20 -7.76
N HIS A 90 22.66 -13.35 -6.61
CA HIS A 90 23.30 -13.36 -5.28
C HIS A 90 23.26 -14.73 -4.59
N SER A 91 22.87 -15.79 -5.30
CA SER A 91 22.73 -17.15 -4.74
C SER A 91 21.87 -17.21 -3.49
N LEU A 92 20.80 -16.42 -3.46
CA LEU A 92 19.86 -16.35 -2.35
C LEU A 92 18.62 -17.23 -2.61
N PRO A 93 17.97 -17.69 -1.54
CA PRO A 93 16.75 -18.46 -1.68
C PRO A 93 15.62 -17.62 -2.27
N LYS A 94 14.79 -18.23 -3.10
CA LYS A 94 13.54 -17.63 -3.56
C LYS A 94 12.55 -17.53 -2.39
N ILE A 95 11.78 -16.45 -2.38
CA ILE A 95 10.71 -16.24 -1.41
C ILE A 95 9.39 -16.71 -2.01
N SER A 96 8.57 -17.36 -1.21
CA SER A 96 7.15 -17.63 -1.46
C SER A 96 6.28 -16.91 -0.45
N ASP A 97 4.97 -16.90 -0.66
CA ASP A 97 4.00 -16.27 0.25
C ASP A 97 4.11 -16.80 1.70
N GLY A 98 4.53 -18.04 1.88
CA GLY A 98 4.75 -18.62 3.21
C GLY A 98 6.05 -18.18 3.90
N LEU A 99 6.95 -17.51 3.19
CA LEU A 99 8.27 -17.10 3.68
C LEU A 99 8.41 -15.59 3.88
N VAL A 100 7.31 -14.87 3.93
CA VAL A 100 7.31 -13.40 4.16
C VAL A 100 8.02 -13.00 5.45
N GLY A 101 8.10 -13.90 6.45
CA GLY A 101 8.84 -13.68 7.69
C GLY A 101 10.36 -13.56 7.52
N MET A 102 10.91 -13.91 6.35
CA MET A 102 12.33 -13.72 6.02
C MET A 102 12.66 -12.29 5.58
N ILE A 103 11.64 -11.46 5.39
CA ILE A 103 11.80 -10.06 4.96
C ILE A 103 11.85 -9.18 6.21
N ASP A 104 13.00 -8.55 6.44
CA ASP A 104 13.14 -7.48 7.40
C ASP A 104 12.92 -6.14 6.71
N PHE A 105 12.06 -5.31 7.29
CA PHE A 105 11.68 -4.02 6.74
C PHE A 105 11.78 -2.95 7.82
N SER A 106 12.62 -1.96 7.62
CA SER A 106 12.77 -0.81 8.52
C SER A 106 12.28 0.45 7.83
N ILE A 107 11.49 1.25 8.53
CA ILE A 107 10.80 2.44 8.02
C ILE A 107 11.33 3.65 8.76
N PHE A 108 11.73 4.69 8.02
CA PHE A 108 12.19 5.96 8.55
C PHE A 108 11.28 7.07 7.98
N ILE A 109 10.58 7.76 8.85
CA ILE A 109 9.65 8.82 8.48
C ILE A 109 10.30 10.17 8.74
N HIS A 110 10.27 11.04 7.74
CA HIS A 110 10.74 12.42 7.79
C HIS A 110 9.54 13.36 7.68
N GLY A 111 8.97 13.72 8.82
CA GLY A 111 7.85 14.65 8.91
C GLY A 111 8.30 16.11 9.01
N HIS A 112 7.34 17.03 9.10
CA HIS A 112 7.61 18.46 9.14
C HIS A 112 8.37 18.90 10.40
N LYS A 113 8.07 18.31 11.55
CA LYS A 113 8.67 18.65 12.85
C LYS A 113 9.09 17.43 13.67
N LYS A 114 8.84 16.24 13.16
CA LYS A 114 9.11 14.97 13.86
C LYS A 114 9.66 13.96 12.90
N GLU A 115 10.52 13.11 13.42
CA GLU A 115 10.96 11.91 12.75
C GLU A 115 10.39 10.67 13.43
N GLY A 116 10.26 9.58 12.69
CA GLY A 116 9.75 8.33 13.21
C GLY A 116 10.54 7.15 12.67
N GLN A 117 10.66 6.12 13.50
CA GLN A 117 11.26 4.86 13.10
C GLN A 117 10.33 3.72 13.50
N PHE A 118 10.06 2.83 12.54
CA PHE A 118 9.17 1.69 12.70
C PHE A 118 9.80 0.45 12.08
N LYS A 119 9.33 -0.71 12.53
CA LYS A 119 9.57 -1.98 11.88
C LYS A 119 8.36 -2.31 11.00
N GLY A 120 8.59 -2.57 9.72
CA GLY A 120 7.56 -3.13 8.85
C GLY A 120 7.46 -4.64 9.03
N LYS A 121 6.24 -5.15 9.12
CA LYS A 121 5.96 -6.58 9.08
C LYS A 121 5.23 -6.92 7.80
N VAL A 122 5.94 -7.48 6.83
CA VAL A 122 5.30 -7.94 5.59
C VAL A 122 4.39 -9.12 5.92
N ILE A 123 3.11 -8.99 5.60
CA ILE A 123 2.09 -10.02 5.84
C ILE A 123 1.63 -10.72 4.57
N GLY A 124 1.96 -10.18 3.40
CA GLY A 124 1.59 -10.78 2.12
C GLY A 124 1.90 -9.89 0.93
N PHE A 125 1.42 -10.33 -0.23
CA PHE A 125 1.61 -9.66 -1.51
C PHE A 125 0.26 -9.44 -2.20
N SER A 126 0.05 -8.25 -2.76
CA SER A 126 -1.11 -7.94 -3.59
C SER A 126 -0.83 -8.30 -5.05
N ASN A 127 -1.79 -8.97 -5.69
CA ASN A 127 -1.75 -9.28 -7.12
C ASN A 127 -2.39 -8.18 -7.98
N ARG A 128 -3.12 -7.25 -7.35
CA ARG A 128 -3.92 -6.22 -8.04
C ARG A 128 -3.34 -4.83 -7.90
N LEU A 129 -2.63 -4.59 -6.81
CA LEU A 129 -2.18 -3.25 -6.45
C LEU A 129 -0.67 -3.15 -6.62
N SER A 130 -0.23 -2.03 -7.19
CA SER A 130 1.17 -1.73 -7.45
C SER A 130 1.84 -0.91 -6.35
N SER A 131 1.10 -0.62 -5.27
CA SER A 131 1.54 0.22 -4.16
C SER A 131 1.90 -0.62 -2.93
N ILE A 132 2.80 -0.10 -2.11
CA ILE A 132 3.06 -0.65 -0.78
C ILE A 132 1.90 -0.19 0.12
N LEU A 133 1.13 -1.14 0.64
CA LEU A 133 -0.04 -0.84 1.45
C LEU A 133 0.28 -0.91 2.93
N VAL A 134 -0.32 0.01 3.68
CA VAL A 134 -0.39 0.04 5.14
C VAL A 134 -1.84 0.16 5.59
N PRO A 135 -2.18 -0.26 6.84
CA PRO A 135 -3.54 -0.09 7.36
C PRO A 135 -3.98 1.37 7.36
N GLN A 136 -5.26 1.63 7.11
CA GLN A 136 -5.82 2.99 7.14
C GLN A 136 -5.57 3.67 8.50
N ALA A 137 -5.67 2.92 9.60
CA ALA A 137 -5.40 3.46 10.93
C ALA A 137 -3.96 3.98 11.09
N PHE A 138 -2.96 3.32 10.48
CA PHE A 138 -1.60 3.83 10.44
C PHE A 138 -1.50 5.08 9.58
N MET A 139 -2.10 5.06 8.39
CA MET A 139 -2.08 6.20 7.46
C MET A 139 -2.66 7.47 8.10
N ASP A 140 -3.84 7.37 8.69
CA ASP A 140 -4.52 8.51 9.32
C ASP A 140 -3.70 9.07 10.49
N TRP A 141 -3.27 8.19 11.40
CA TRP A 141 -2.47 8.59 12.55
C TRP A 141 -1.12 9.19 12.15
N SER A 142 -0.44 8.60 11.18
CA SER A 142 0.89 9.04 10.78
C SER A 142 0.85 10.35 10.00
N ASN A 143 -0.12 10.54 9.11
CA ASN A 143 -0.32 11.82 8.43
C ASN A 143 -0.59 12.95 9.43
N GLU A 144 -1.48 12.75 10.40
CA GLU A 144 -1.75 13.73 11.45
C GLU A 144 -0.51 14.00 12.34
N THR A 145 0.30 12.97 12.60
CA THR A 145 1.47 13.08 13.48
C THR A 145 2.67 13.75 12.79
N TYR A 146 2.93 13.43 11.54
CA TYR A 146 4.16 13.81 10.82
C TYR A 146 3.96 14.92 9.79
N ALA A 147 2.74 15.11 9.29
CA ALA A 147 2.38 16.17 8.35
C ALA A 147 1.03 16.83 8.73
N PRO A 148 0.91 17.37 9.96
CA PRO A 148 -0.33 17.99 10.40
C PRO A 148 -0.66 19.21 9.56
N GLY A 149 -1.93 19.32 9.15
CA GLY A 149 -2.45 20.44 8.38
C GLY A 149 -2.23 20.35 6.87
N ASP A 150 -1.62 19.29 6.37
CA ASP A 150 -1.54 19.04 4.94
C ASP A 150 -2.88 18.56 4.38
N ASP A 151 -3.14 18.85 3.10
CA ASP A 151 -4.29 18.32 2.39
C ASP A 151 -4.04 16.85 2.03
N HIS A 152 -4.88 15.97 2.54
CA HIS A 152 -4.84 14.53 2.27
C HIS A 152 -5.90 14.12 1.24
N ALA A 153 -6.20 15.01 0.29
CA ALA A 153 -7.14 14.70 -0.78
C ALA A 153 -6.70 13.43 -1.55
N PRO A 154 -7.62 12.52 -1.82
CA PRO A 154 -7.30 11.29 -2.53
C PRO A 154 -6.86 11.60 -3.95
N THR A 155 -5.76 11.02 -4.39
CA THR A 155 -5.21 11.18 -5.74
C THR A 155 -5.78 10.16 -6.73
N ARG A 156 -6.27 9.04 -6.22
CA ARG A 156 -6.81 7.93 -7.01
C ARG A 156 -8.03 7.32 -6.34
N LEU A 157 -8.86 6.69 -7.17
CA LEU A 157 -10.00 5.90 -6.70
C LEU A 157 -9.79 4.43 -7.08
N ILE A 158 -10.34 3.55 -6.27
CA ILE A 158 -10.52 2.15 -6.59
C ILE A 158 -12.01 1.86 -6.63
N MET A 159 -12.45 1.13 -7.63
CA MET A 159 -13.84 0.72 -7.73
C MET A 159 -13.97 -0.76 -8.02
N ALA A 160 -15.01 -1.36 -7.51
CA ALA A 160 -15.46 -2.67 -7.92
C ALA A 160 -16.66 -2.50 -8.86
N LEU A 161 -16.60 -3.17 -10.01
CA LEU A 161 -17.68 -3.16 -10.98
C LEU A 161 -18.62 -4.34 -10.71
N SER A 162 -19.92 -4.10 -10.86
CA SER A 162 -20.94 -5.15 -10.76
C SER A 162 -20.77 -6.20 -11.88
N ASN A 163 -20.38 -5.74 -13.06
CA ASN A 163 -20.00 -6.57 -14.21
C ASN A 163 -18.82 -5.92 -14.95
N PRO A 164 -17.61 -6.51 -14.88
CA PRO A 164 -16.42 -5.97 -15.56
C PRO A 164 -16.55 -5.82 -17.09
N GLY A 165 -17.47 -6.58 -17.72
CA GLY A 165 -17.73 -6.49 -19.15
C GLY A 165 -18.85 -5.51 -19.55
N ASP A 166 -19.33 -4.69 -18.63
CA ASP A 166 -20.42 -3.77 -18.90
C ASP A 166 -19.97 -2.61 -19.80
N GLN A 167 -20.57 -2.50 -20.99
CA GLN A 167 -20.32 -1.43 -21.93
C GLN A 167 -20.70 -0.04 -21.40
N GLN A 168 -21.56 0.05 -20.39
CA GLN A 168 -21.94 1.32 -19.78
C GLN A 168 -20.77 1.98 -19.07
N PHE A 169 -19.88 1.18 -18.46
CA PHE A 169 -18.65 1.69 -17.86
C PHE A 169 -17.73 2.32 -18.91
N THR A 170 -17.48 1.64 -20.00
CA THR A 170 -16.66 2.17 -21.11
C THR A 170 -17.25 3.49 -21.66
N LYS A 171 -18.57 3.52 -21.91
CA LYS A 171 -19.25 4.73 -22.37
C LYS A 171 -19.21 5.88 -21.36
N TYR A 172 -19.20 5.57 -20.07
CA TYR A 172 -19.06 6.59 -19.02
C TYR A 172 -17.67 7.22 -19.02
N LEU A 173 -16.61 6.42 -19.19
CA LEU A 173 -15.22 6.91 -19.27
C LEU A 173 -15.00 7.77 -20.52
N ASP A 174 -15.57 7.39 -21.68
CA ASP A 174 -15.43 8.11 -22.93
C ASP A 174 -16.08 9.52 -22.92
N ARG A 175 -16.94 9.81 -21.93
CA ARG A 175 -17.63 11.09 -21.75
C ARG A 175 -16.93 12.06 -20.80
N LYS A 176 -15.86 11.62 -20.13
CA LYS A 176 -15.08 12.39 -19.15
C LYS A 176 -13.73 12.83 -19.71
#